data_363717d5a4250054192088af9c3e5744
#
_entry.id   363717d5a4250054192088af9c3e5744
#
_cell.length_a   1.000
_cell.length_b   1.000
_cell.length_c   1.000
_cell.angle_alpha   90.00
_cell.angle_beta   90.00
_cell.angle_gamma   90.00
#
_symmetry.space_group_name_H-M   'P 1'
#
loop_
_entity.id
_entity.type
_entity.pdbx_description
1 polymer ?
#
loop_
_entity_poly.entity_id
_entity_poly.type
_entity_poly.pdbx_seq_one_letter_code
_entity_poly.pdbx_strand_id
1 'polypeptide(L)'
;MKNYNPNVKILVAYHKDTYRYKSDILTPIHVGRDISNSETKKQLSDIIGDNTGINISKDNPYYCELTALYWAWKNYEKLGNPDNIGLAHYRRFLEFKKENSFIEKIFLKNLKRYLPLISNKNIFEYCKNYDLILPKKDFIANSKL
;
A
#
# COMPACT_ATOMS: atom_id res chain seq x y z
N MET A 1 23.69 13.24 -16.22
CA MET A 1 22.85 12.04 -15.96
C MET A 1 21.41 12.51 -15.81
N LYS A 2 20.48 12.03 -16.63
CA LYS A 2 19.05 12.36 -16.47
C LYS A 2 18.59 11.82 -15.13
N ASN A 3 18.02 12.68 -14.27
CA ASN A 3 17.38 12.27 -13.02
C ASN A 3 16.15 11.41 -13.38
N TYR A 4 16.36 10.11 -13.53
CA TYR A 4 15.29 9.15 -13.71
C TYR A 4 14.58 8.98 -12.36
N ASN A 5 13.32 9.33 -12.32
CA ASN A 5 12.44 8.98 -11.19
C ASN A 5 11.62 7.75 -11.58
N PRO A 6 11.74 6.63 -10.87
CA PRO A 6 10.98 5.43 -11.17
C PRO A 6 9.48 5.68 -11.04
N ASN A 7 8.69 5.07 -11.93
CA ASN A 7 7.24 5.01 -11.80
C ASN A 7 6.89 3.99 -10.70
N VAL A 8 6.47 4.47 -9.53
CA VAL A 8 6.16 3.63 -8.36
C VAL A 8 4.66 3.66 -8.09
N LYS A 9 4.05 2.49 -7.88
CA LYS A 9 2.67 2.34 -7.43
C LYS A 9 2.62 1.49 -6.16
N ILE A 10 2.03 2.02 -5.10
CA ILE A 10 1.79 1.30 -3.85
C ILE A 10 0.29 1.09 -3.72
N LEU A 11 -0.14 -0.15 -3.82
CA LEU A 11 -1.53 -0.53 -3.58
C LEU A 11 -1.84 -0.40 -2.10
N VAL A 12 -2.85 0.37 -1.77
CA VAL A 12 -3.34 0.48 -0.38
C VAL A 12 -4.62 -0.34 -0.27
N ALA A 13 -4.53 -1.48 0.42
CA ALA A 13 -5.63 -2.43 0.54
C ALA A 13 -6.71 -1.95 1.51
N TYR A 14 -7.96 -1.97 1.06
CA TYR A 14 -9.17 -1.66 1.81
C TYR A 14 -10.15 -2.83 1.79
N HIS A 15 -10.78 -3.10 2.94
CA HIS A 15 -11.89 -4.05 3.05
C HIS A 15 -13.09 -3.44 3.79
N LYS A 16 -13.03 -2.19 4.17
CA LYS A 16 -14.12 -1.42 4.78
C LYS A 16 -13.96 0.07 4.54
N ASP A 17 -15.05 0.80 4.70
CA ASP A 17 -15.09 2.26 4.53
C ASP A 17 -14.24 2.98 5.58
N THR A 18 -13.32 3.79 5.10
CA THR A 18 -12.46 4.67 5.89
C THR A 18 -11.78 5.68 4.97
N TYR A 19 -10.98 6.58 5.54
CA TYR A 19 -10.26 7.58 4.75
C TYR A 19 -9.41 6.95 3.64
N ARG A 20 -9.53 7.49 2.41
CA ARG A 20 -8.79 7.00 1.21
C ARG A 20 -7.47 7.71 1.07
N TYR A 21 -6.38 6.96 1.19
CA TYR A 21 -5.04 7.46 0.86
C TYR A 21 -4.78 7.30 -0.63
N LYS A 22 -4.77 8.43 -1.35
CA LYS A 22 -4.55 8.47 -2.81
C LYS A 22 -3.54 9.55 -3.17
N SER A 23 -2.59 9.21 -4.02
CA SER A 23 -1.61 10.14 -4.60
C SER A 23 -1.10 9.56 -5.93
N ASP A 24 -0.11 10.20 -6.53
CA ASP A 24 0.56 9.66 -7.72
C ASP A 24 1.21 8.30 -7.47
N ILE A 25 1.61 8.02 -6.24
CA ILE A 25 2.23 6.77 -5.81
C ILE A 25 1.20 5.84 -5.15
N LEU A 26 0.27 6.36 -4.36
CA LEU A 26 -0.69 5.56 -3.60
C LEU A 26 -1.95 5.28 -4.42
N THR A 27 -2.25 4.01 -4.63
CA THR A 27 -3.42 3.53 -5.36
C THR A 27 -4.32 2.71 -4.43
N PRO A 28 -5.45 3.28 -3.96
CA PRO A 28 -6.39 2.53 -3.12
C PRO A 28 -7.06 1.40 -3.93
N ILE A 29 -7.15 0.21 -3.32
CA ILE A 29 -7.77 -0.98 -3.91
C ILE A 29 -8.65 -1.71 -2.91
N HIS A 30 -9.89 -2.06 -3.32
CA HIS A 30 -10.81 -2.88 -2.53
C HIS A 30 -10.46 -4.35 -2.72
N VAL A 31 -9.91 -4.99 -1.68
CA VAL A 31 -9.54 -6.41 -1.68
C VAL A 31 -10.70 -7.30 -1.24
N GLY A 32 -10.80 -8.49 -1.85
CA GLY A 32 -11.92 -9.40 -1.62
C GLY A 32 -13.26 -8.84 -2.09
N ARG A 33 -13.26 -8.00 -3.11
CA ARG A 33 -14.48 -7.33 -3.57
C ARG A 33 -15.56 -8.30 -4.02
N ASP A 34 -15.20 -9.45 -4.59
CA ASP A 34 -16.19 -10.43 -5.03
C ASP A 34 -17.03 -11.00 -3.88
N ILE A 35 -16.41 -11.21 -2.73
CA ILE A 35 -17.04 -11.77 -1.55
C ILE A 35 -17.58 -10.73 -0.55
N SER A 36 -17.31 -9.45 -0.79
CA SER A 36 -17.82 -8.36 0.05
C SER A 36 -19.34 -8.23 -0.10
N ASN A 37 -20.00 -7.80 0.96
CA ASN A 37 -21.45 -7.50 0.92
C ASN A 37 -21.73 -6.27 0.04
N SER A 38 -23.00 -6.07 -0.32
CA SER A 38 -23.44 -5.00 -1.21
C SER A 38 -23.18 -3.60 -0.64
N GLU A 39 -23.31 -3.44 0.66
CA GLU A 39 -23.06 -2.16 1.35
C GLU A 39 -21.58 -1.77 1.25
N THR A 40 -20.65 -2.69 1.58
CA THR A 40 -19.22 -2.45 1.44
C THR A 40 -18.83 -2.19 -0.02
N LYS A 41 -19.39 -2.92 -0.97
CA LYS A 41 -19.17 -2.70 -2.41
C LYS A 41 -19.59 -1.29 -2.83
N LYS A 42 -20.72 -0.79 -2.31
CA LYS A 42 -21.21 0.56 -2.57
C LYS A 42 -20.30 1.61 -1.95
N GLN A 43 -19.92 1.44 -0.67
CA GLN A 43 -19.07 2.38 0.04
C GLN A 43 -17.67 2.50 -0.57
N LEU A 44 -17.14 1.43 -1.16
CA LEU A 44 -15.84 1.36 -1.81
C LEU A 44 -15.92 1.43 -3.35
N SER A 45 -17.03 1.99 -3.90
CA SER A 45 -17.22 2.07 -5.35
C SER A 45 -16.32 3.08 -6.05
N ASP A 46 -15.75 4.00 -5.30
CA ASP A 46 -14.84 5.06 -5.74
C ASP A 46 -13.39 4.58 -5.99
N ILE A 47 -13.08 3.35 -5.62
CA ILE A 47 -11.73 2.77 -5.77
C ILE A 47 -11.74 1.51 -6.62
N ILE A 48 -10.56 1.15 -7.14
CA ILE A 48 -10.38 -0.06 -7.95
C ILE A 48 -10.75 -1.29 -7.10
N GLY A 49 -11.48 -2.24 -7.69
CA GLY A 49 -11.70 -3.54 -7.09
C GLY A 49 -10.69 -4.57 -7.58
N ASP A 50 -10.19 -5.41 -6.69
CA ASP A 50 -9.31 -6.53 -7.02
C ASP A 50 -10.00 -7.64 -7.84
N ASN A 51 -11.30 -7.49 -8.11
CA ASN A 51 -12.13 -8.42 -8.88
C ASN A 51 -12.27 -8.05 -10.36
N THR A 52 -11.50 -7.07 -10.85
CA THR A 52 -11.52 -6.67 -12.27
C THR A 52 -10.43 -7.38 -13.06
N GLY A 53 -10.71 -7.76 -14.32
CA GLY A 53 -9.74 -8.48 -15.15
C GLY A 53 -9.37 -9.85 -14.58
N ILE A 54 -8.11 -10.28 -14.77
CA ILE A 54 -7.62 -11.55 -14.21
C ILE A 54 -7.36 -11.35 -12.72
N ASN A 55 -8.03 -12.14 -11.88
CA ASN A 55 -7.99 -11.94 -10.43
C ASN A 55 -8.24 -13.23 -9.64
N ILE A 56 -7.99 -13.15 -8.33
CA ILE A 56 -8.30 -14.16 -7.31
C ILE A 56 -9.09 -13.54 -6.14
N SER A 57 -9.94 -12.57 -6.42
CA SER A 57 -10.70 -11.83 -5.39
C SER A 57 -11.53 -12.72 -4.46
N LYS A 58 -12.07 -13.82 -4.99
CA LYS A 58 -12.82 -14.82 -4.22
C LYS A 58 -11.97 -15.55 -3.18
N ASP A 59 -10.67 -15.67 -3.44
CA ASP A 59 -9.74 -16.38 -2.57
C ASP A 59 -9.14 -15.46 -1.48
N ASN A 60 -9.66 -14.24 -1.34
CA ASN A 60 -9.22 -13.28 -0.31
C ASN A 60 -9.21 -13.84 1.12
N PRO A 61 -10.12 -14.74 1.56
CA PRO A 61 -10.04 -15.36 2.88
C PRO A 61 -8.74 -16.13 3.14
N TYR A 62 -8.08 -16.62 2.10
CA TYR A 62 -6.82 -17.36 2.20
C TYR A 62 -5.60 -16.50 1.96
N TYR A 63 -5.70 -15.49 1.08
CA TYR A 63 -4.57 -14.68 0.64
C TYR A 63 -4.56 -13.24 1.18
N CYS A 64 -5.62 -12.82 1.85
CA CYS A 64 -5.76 -11.48 2.42
C CYS A 64 -5.39 -10.38 1.40
N GLU A 65 -4.54 -9.42 1.79
CA GLU A 65 -4.11 -8.30 0.94
C GLU A 65 -3.29 -8.74 -0.29
N LEU A 66 -2.79 -9.98 -0.32
CA LEU A 66 -2.03 -10.51 -1.47
C LEU A 66 -2.88 -10.63 -2.73
N THR A 67 -4.22 -10.66 -2.62
CA THR A 67 -5.11 -10.61 -3.78
C THR A 67 -4.91 -9.33 -4.59
N ALA A 68 -4.55 -8.21 -3.93
CA ALA A 68 -4.19 -6.96 -4.59
C ALA A 68 -2.88 -7.08 -5.39
N LEU A 69 -1.84 -7.73 -4.85
CA LEU A 69 -0.59 -7.96 -5.58
C LEU A 69 -0.79 -8.87 -6.78
N TYR A 70 -1.58 -9.95 -6.63
CA TYR A 70 -1.93 -10.82 -7.73
C TYR A 70 -2.66 -10.05 -8.84
N TRP A 71 -3.64 -9.23 -8.44
CA TRP A 71 -4.38 -8.38 -9.37
C TRP A 71 -3.44 -7.42 -10.10
N ALA A 72 -2.52 -6.75 -9.40
CA ALA A 72 -1.56 -5.84 -9.99
C ALA A 72 -0.64 -6.53 -11.00
N TRP A 73 -0.14 -7.71 -10.66
CA TRP A 73 0.68 -8.52 -11.57
C TRP A 73 -0.06 -8.89 -12.85
N LYS A 74 -1.32 -9.32 -12.74
CA LYS A 74 -2.12 -9.75 -13.89
C LYS A 74 -2.72 -8.61 -14.70
N ASN A 75 -2.83 -7.42 -14.13
CA ASN A 75 -3.42 -6.25 -14.75
C ASN A 75 -2.44 -5.07 -14.76
N TYR A 76 -1.18 -5.34 -14.96
CA TYR A 76 -0.06 -4.43 -14.85
C TYR A 76 -0.22 -3.14 -15.65
N GLU A 77 -0.72 -3.26 -16.88
CA GLU A 77 -0.98 -2.13 -17.78
C GLU A 77 -2.01 -1.14 -17.21
N LYS A 78 -2.99 -1.64 -16.43
CA LYS A 78 -4.00 -0.77 -15.79
C LYS A 78 -3.42 0.13 -14.70
N LEU A 79 -2.21 -0.18 -14.21
CA LEU A 79 -1.45 0.65 -13.27
C LEU A 79 -0.50 1.62 -13.98
N GLY A 80 -0.46 1.63 -15.32
CA GLY A 80 0.44 2.47 -16.11
C GLY A 80 1.86 1.94 -16.18
N ASN A 81 2.03 0.61 -16.17
CA ASN A 81 3.32 -0.07 -16.28
C ASN A 81 4.38 0.46 -15.29
N PRO A 82 4.14 0.41 -13.99
CA PRO A 82 5.06 0.95 -13.00
C PRO A 82 6.37 0.15 -12.94
N ASP A 83 7.49 0.81 -12.70
CA ASP A 83 8.79 0.14 -12.47
C ASP A 83 8.81 -0.65 -11.17
N ASN A 84 8.06 -0.18 -10.17
CA ASN A 84 7.98 -0.80 -8.86
C ASN A 84 6.53 -0.86 -8.36
N ILE A 85 6.16 -1.99 -7.77
CA ILE A 85 4.86 -2.17 -7.13
C ILE A 85 5.07 -2.47 -5.64
N GLY A 86 4.35 -1.75 -4.80
CA GLY A 86 4.29 -1.97 -3.36
C GLY A 86 2.90 -2.34 -2.87
N LEU A 87 2.83 -2.87 -1.66
CA LEU A 87 1.59 -3.17 -0.95
C LEU A 87 1.62 -2.53 0.44
N ALA A 88 0.54 -1.84 0.76
CA ALA A 88 0.26 -1.31 2.09
C ALA A 88 -1.18 -1.63 2.48
N HIS A 89 -1.47 -1.54 3.76
CA HIS A 89 -2.83 -1.65 4.27
C HIS A 89 -3.29 -0.27 4.76
N TYR A 90 -4.58 0.07 4.66
CA TYR A 90 -5.11 1.38 5.09
C TYR A 90 -4.79 1.76 6.56
N ARG A 91 -4.37 0.79 7.38
CA ARG A 91 -3.94 1.00 8.78
C ARG A 91 -2.43 0.87 9.01
N ARG A 92 -1.67 0.45 7.99
CA ARG A 92 -0.23 0.14 8.12
C ARG A 92 0.50 0.64 6.90
N PHE A 93 1.48 1.50 7.11
CA PHE A 93 2.32 2.06 6.06
C PHE A 93 3.78 1.75 6.34
N LEU A 94 4.55 1.57 5.29
CA LEU A 94 6.01 1.49 5.38
C LEU A 94 6.56 2.89 5.63
N GLU A 95 7.46 3.02 6.58
CA GLU A 95 8.16 4.26 6.87
C GLU A 95 9.53 4.25 6.18
N PHE A 96 9.70 5.08 5.16
CA PHE A 96 10.94 5.25 4.41
C PHE A 96 11.77 6.42 4.99
N LYS A 97 12.19 6.33 6.25
CA LYS A 97 13.02 7.36 6.87
C LYS A 97 14.46 6.89 7.01
N LYS A 98 15.41 7.73 6.57
CA LYS A 98 16.72 7.76 7.21
C LYS A 98 16.53 8.25 8.65
N GLU A 99 17.13 7.54 9.61
CA GLU A 99 17.09 7.91 11.03
C GLU A 99 17.61 9.35 11.19
N ASN A 100 16.72 10.30 11.34
CA ASN A 100 17.07 11.68 11.67
C ASN A 100 16.27 12.13 12.88
N SER A 101 17.04 12.53 13.90
CA SER A 101 16.69 13.40 15.04
C SER A 101 15.53 12.97 15.96
N PHE A 102 15.87 12.88 17.23
CA PHE A 102 14.98 12.67 18.38
C PHE A 102 13.80 13.68 18.44
N ILE A 103 14.01 14.90 17.96
CA ILE A 103 12.99 15.97 17.94
C ILE A 103 11.86 15.67 16.98
N GLU A 104 12.15 15.09 15.81
CA GLU A 104 11.10 14.67 14.86
C GLU A 104 10.23 13.54 15.41
N LYS A 105 10.79 12.66 16.25
CA LYS A 105 10.01 11.57 16.89
C LYS A 105 8.93 12.10 17.82
N ILE A 106 9.17 13.19 18.53
CA ILE A 106 8.20 13.78 19.47
C ILE A 106 7.12 14.56 18.72
N PHE A 107 7.50 15.37 17.74
CA PHE A 107 6.55 16.19 16.97
C PHE A 107 5.63 15.35 16.08
N LEU A 108 6.17 14.30 15.45
CA LEU A 108 5.43 13.41 14.55
C LEU A 108 4.56 12.40 15.29
N LYS A 109 4.79 12.12 16.58
CA LYS A 109 3.98 11.17 17.35
C LYS A 109 2.50 11.60 17.40
N ASN A 110 2.23 12.88 17.43
CA ASN A 110 0.88 13.45 17.44
C ASN A 110 0.30 13.68 16.03
N LEU A 111 1.16 13.86 15.01
CA LEU A 111 0.76 14.04 13.60
C LEU A 111 0.64 12.72 12.82
N LYS A 112 1.24 11.63 13.31
CA LYS A 112 1.24 10.28 12.68
C LYS A 112 -0.14 9.71 12.42
N ARG A 113 -1.18 10.28 13.01
CA ARG A 113 -2.57 9.82 12.82
C ARG A 113 -3.18 10.26 11.48
N TYR A 114 -2.59 11.25 10.79
CA TYR A 114 -3.26 11.93 9.67
C TYR A 114 -2.45 12.05 8.37
N LEU A 115 -1.16 11.71 8.37
CA LEU A 115 -0.35 11.80 7.16
C LEU A 115 0.49 10.52 7.01
N PRO A 116 0.25 9.70 5.99
CA PRO A 116 1.27 8.78 5.52
C PRO A 116 2.39 9.65 4.94
N LEU A 117 3.39 9.97 5.76
CA LEU A 117 4.60 10.67 5.34
C LEU A 117 5.48 9.74 4.51
N ILE A 118 4.92 9.30 3.40
CA ILE A 118 5.69 8.71 2.32
C ILE A 118 6.26 9.90 1.56
N SER A 119 7.45 10.36 1.93
CA SER A 119 8.19 11.28 1.09
C SER A 119 8.51 10.58 -0.22
N ASN A 120 7.90 11.02 -1.32
CA ASN A 120 8.12 10.47 -2.66
C ASN A 120 9.63 10.38 -2.98
N LYS A 121 10.42 11.37 -2.55
CA LYS A 121 11.87 11.41 -2.75
C LYS A 121 12.59 10.21 -2.11
N ASN A 122 12.21 9.85 -0.88
CA ASN A 122 12.82 8.71 -0.19
C ASN A 122 12.45 7.39 -0.84
N ILE A 123 11.19 7.21 -1.26
CA ILE A 123 10.75 6.00 -1.98
C ILE A 123 11.54 5.84 -3.27
N PHE A 124 11.67 6.88 -4.07
CA PHE A 124 12.41 6.81 -5.33
C PHE A 124 13.89 6.46 -5.12
N GLU A 125 14.51 6.96 -4.06
CA GLU A 125 15.90 6.60 -3.72
C GLU A 125 16.02 5.10 -3.35
N TYR A 126 15.09 4.58 -2.55
CA TYR A 126 15.07 3.14 -2.24
C TYR A 126 14.82 2.28 -3.48
N CYS A 127 13.84 2.63 -4.31
CA CYS A 127 13.51 1.88 -5.52
C CYS A 127 14.65 1.87 -6.56
N LYS A 128 15.55 2.88 -6.55
CA LYS A 128 16.74 2.89 -7.41
C LYS A 128 17.84 1.94 -6.95
N ASN A 129 17.89 1.63 -5.67
CA ASN A 129 19.00 0.93 -5.04
C ASN A 129 18.66 -0.52 -4.63
N TYR A 130 17.38 -0.88 -4.62
CA TYR A 130 16.93 -2.19 -4.12
C TYR A 130 15.83 -2.77 -5.00
N ASP A 131 15.97 -4.05 -5.36
CA ASP A 131 14.95 -4.80 -6.11
C ASP A 131 13.77 -5.21 -5.22
N LEU A 132 14.01 -5.40 -3.92
CA LEU A 132 13.01 -5.79 -2.93
C LEU A 132 13.17 -5.00 -1.64
N ILE A 133 12.10 -4.38 -1.17
CA ILE A 133 12.05 -3.62 0.07
C ILE A 133 11.01 -4.27 0.99
N LEU A 134 11.47 -4.76 2.13
CA LEU A 134 10.62 -5.37 3.16
C LEU A 134 10.64 -4.54 4.43
N PRO A 135 9.58 -4.59 5.25
CA PRO A 135 9.61 -3.98 6.57
C PRO A 135 10.69 -4.61 7.44
N LYS A 136 11.31 -3.80 8.30
CA LYS A 136 12.22 -4.31 9.33
C LYS A 136 11.49 -5.32 10.20
N LYS A 137 12.15 -6.44 10.50
CA LYS A 137 11.60 -7.47 11.38
C LYS A 137 11.38 -6.87 12.77
N ASP A 138 10.14 -6.75 13.17
CA ASP A 138 9.79 -6.42 14.56
C ASP A 138 9.81 -7.71 15.38
N PHE A 139 10.57 -7.70 16.50
CA PHE A 139 10.38 -8.71 17.52
C PHE A 139 9.04 -8.45 18.18
N ILE A 140 8.07 -9.30 17.92
CA ILE A 140 6.86 -9.37 18.75
C ILE A 140 7.33 -9.90 20.09
N ALA A 141 7.66 -9.01 21.01
CA ALA A 141 7.87 -9.37 22.41
C ALA A 141 6.56 -9.98 22.89
N ASN A 142 6.61 -11.27 23.25
CA ASN A 142 5.55 -12.09 23.81
C ASN A 142 4.33 -11.30 24.27
N SER A 143 3.33 -11.14 23.41
CA SER A 143 1.97 -10.93 23.89
C SER A 143 1.55 -12.26 24.49
N LYS A 144 1.43 -12.30 25.80
CA LYS A 144 0.82 -13.43 26.52
C LYS A 144 -0.51 -13.74 25.83
N LEU A 145 -0.60 -14.93 25.26
CA LEU A 145 -1.85 -15.57 24.90
C LEU A 145 -2.72 -15.73 26.14
#